data_975c84ef932b77a976c12d562a7836da
#
_entry.id   975c84ef932b77a976c12d562a7836da
#
_cell.length_a   1.000
_cell.length_b   1.000
_cell.length_c   1.000
_cell.angle_alpha   90.00
_cell.angle_beta   90.00
_cell.angle_gamma   90.00
#
_symmetry.space_group_name_H-M   'P 1'
#
loop_
_entity.id
_entity.type
_entity.pdbx_description
1 polymer ?
#
loop_
_entity_poly.entity_id
_entity_poly.type
_entity_poly.pdbx_seq_one_letter_code
_entity_poly.pdbx_strand_id
1 'polypeptide(L)'
;MMRSEGAKFLFGETVRTFRKWRYYGLLLMLSVAFGSVMMLVMLDLFSREMSMVDAQFVQPERIIRYAWCDSAFDAAFDALDDDGIAAKSQFYTRDEWVMSPTESRVLRVSHVDDAYLALAGQDLVADEVALDEAYLSVFAVQEGDTLTIGGQAYRVTVRRGLLDMEQQALIRRKDSEIPQGVPSMQCALRVSDGKIREDVRRDVENQLNGRVIFGNVPEIPTGMIRCVYPDEANRAALDKQRANLRLYTIFALLIFLYVTLQTTNTARCFASRTAREWAMLRLFCGTCISRVIFFCGTLMCAFAGVLLAWGLLPLFFRAIGSGFYVPQESAAALLEMLPLLALLSLVMTRAALRPKALVQQLSGA
;
A
#
# COMPACT_ATOMS: atom_id res chain seq x y z
N MET A 1 25.54 32.37 -27.17
CA MET A 1 24.39 33.28 -27.22
C MET A 1 23.24 32.76 -28.09
N MET A 2 23.46 32.26 -29.33
CA MET A 2 22.40 31.71 -30.21
C MET A 2 21.54 30.54 -29.62
N ARG A 3 22.06 29.69 -28.72
CA ARG A 3 21.27 28.57 -28.12
C ARG A 3 20.15 29.06 -27.20
N SER A 4 20.34 30.16 -26.48
CA SER A 4 19.34 30.70 -25.53
C SER A 4 18.13 31.34 -26.23
N GLU A 5 18.34 31.97 -27.37
CA GLU A 5 17.25 32.59 -28.14
C GLU A 5 16.38 31.55 -28.86
N GLY A 6 16.99 30.47 -29.36
CA GLY A 6 16.26 29.34 -29.93
C GLY A 6 15.36 28.65 -28.95
N ALA A 7 15.82 28.46 -27.70
CA ALA A 7 15.02 27.86 -26.62
C ALA A 7 13.85 28.76 -26.21
N LYS A 8 14.06 30.07 -26.11
CA LYS A 8 13.00 31.06 -25.82
C LYS A 8 11.93 31.09 -26.93
N PHE A 9 12.38 31.03 -28.19
CA PHE A 9 11.45 30.95 -29.32
C PHE A 9 10.59 29.67 -29.28
N LEU A 10 11.23 28.50 -29.10
CA LEU A 10 10.52 27.23 -29.01
C LEU A 10 9.51 27.22 -27.87
N PHE A 11 9.89 27.69 -26.69
CA PHE A 11 9.00 27.78 -25.54
C PHE A 11 7.84 28.76 -25.82
N GLY A 12 8.12 29.94 -26.35
CA GLY A 12 7.13 30.95 -26.68
C GLY A 12 6.07 30.45 -27.69
N GLU A 13 6.51 29.80 -28.77
CA GLU A 13 5.61 29.22 -29.76
C GLU A 13 4.82 28.01 -29.22
N THR A 14 5.42 27.20 -28.38
CA THR A 14 4.72 26.09 -27.67
C THR A 14 3.58 26.65 -26.85
N VAL A 15 3.86 27.60 -25.96
CA VAL A 15 2.84 28.24 -25.09
C VAL A 15 1.76 28.94 -25.92
N ARG A 16 2.14 29.67 -26.96
CA ARG A 16 1.20 30.39 -27.85
C ARG A 16 0.24 29.41 -28.53
N THR A 17 0.75 28.33 -29.10
CA THR A 17 -0.03 27.30 -29.78
C THR A 17 -1.02 26.62 -28.82
N PHE A 18 -0.56 26.18 -27.66
CA PHE A 18 -1.42 25.50 -26.67
C PHE A 18 -2.40 26.48 -25.99
N ARG A 19 -2.05 27.75 -25.79
CA ARG A 19 -2.97 28.75 -25.26
C ARG A 19 -4.11 29.04 -26.24
N LYS A 20 -3.83 29.08 -27.55
CA LYS A 20 -4.84 29.24 -28.59
C LYS A 20 -5.84 28.08 -28.58
N TRP A 21 -5.35 26.86 -28.33
CA TRP A 21 -6.14 25.64 -28.33
C TRP A 21 -6.32 25.08 -26.90
N ARG A 22 -6.56 25.99 -25.95
CA ARG A 22 -6.66 25.70 -24.50
C ARG A 22 -7.58 24.54 -24.15
N TYR A 23 -8.67 24.33 -24.89
CA TYR A 23 -9.60 23.23 -24.63
C TYR A 23 -8.96 21.84 -24.82
N TYR A 24 -8.13 21.68 -25.85
CA TYR A 24 -7.42 20.42 -26.10
C TYR A 24 -6.31 20.20 -25.11
N GLY A 25 -5.58 21.24 -24.73
CA GLY A 25 -4.59 21.18 -23.66
C GLY A 25 -5.23 20.80 -22.32
N LEU A 26 -6.39 21.41 -22.02
CA LEU A 26 -7.16 21.08 -20.80
C LEU A 26 -7.65 19.61 -20.82
N LEU A 27 -8.23 19.16 -21.94
CA LEU A 27 -8.67 17.77 -22.10
C LEU A 27 -7.52 16.77 -21.93
N LEU A 28 -6.37 17.05 -22.52
CA LEU A 28 -5.18 16.24 -22.39
C LEU A 28 -4.70 16.20 -20.93
N MET A 29 -4.62 17.35 -20.28
CA MET A 29 -4.24 17.49 -18.88
C MET A 29 -5.19 16.70 -17.96
N LEU A 30 -6.51 16.85 -18.14
CA LEU A 30 -7.52 16.12 -17.36
C LEU A 30 -7.47 14.61 -17.60
N SER A 31 -7.25 14.17 -18.85
CA SER A 31 -7.12 12.75 -19.16
C SER A 31 -5.90 12.12 -18.48
N VAL A 32 -4.77 12.84 -18.48
CA VAL A 32 -3.55 12.41 -17.78
C VAL A 32 -3.75 12.47 -16.27
N ALA A 33 -4.39 13.52 -15.75
CA ALA A 33 -4.67 13.65 -14.31
C ALA A 33 -5.52 12.50 -13.82
N PHE A 34 -6.62 12.18 -14.49
CA PHE A 34 -7.48 11.05 -14.13
C PHE A 34 -6.72 9.72 -14.13
N GLY A 35 -5.97 9.44 -15.19
CA GLY A 35 -5.16 8.23 -15.27
C GLY A 35 -4.08 8.15 -14.19
N SER A 36 -3.45 9.28 -13.87
CA SER A 36 -2.45 9.36 -12.81
C SER A 36 -3.05 9.13 -11.42
N VAL A 37 -4.24 9.69 -11.13
CA VAL A 37 -4.95 9.41 -9.87
C VAL A 37 -5.22 7.92 -9.74
N MET A 38 -5.80 7.29 -10.77
CA MET A 38 -6.10 5.85 -10.74
C MET A 38 -4.84 4.99 -10.59
N MET A 39 -3.75 5.36 -11.26
CA MET A 39 -2.49 4.63 -11.17
C MET A 39 -1.84 4.79 -9.80
N LEU A 40 -1.89 5.99 -9.20
CA LEU A 40 -1.37 6.24 -7.86
C LEU A 40 -2.18 5.51 -6.78
N VAL A 41 -3.51 5.42 -6.93
CA VAL A 41 -4.36 4.58 -6.06
C VAL A 41 -3.96 3.10 -6.15
N MET A 42 -3.71 2.59 -7.37
CA MET A 42 -3.24 1.21 -7.54
C MET A 42 -1.85 0.97 -6.94
N LEU A 43 -0.95 1.94 -7.06
CA LEU A 43 0.37 1.88 -6.44
C LEU A 43 0.28 1.91 -4.90
N ASP A 44 -0.61 2.72 -4.34
CA ASP A 44 -0.88 2.75 -2.90
C ASP A 44 -1.37 1.39 -2.40
N LEU A 45 -2.35 0.80 -3.07
CA LEU A 45 -2.85 -0.54 -2.74
C LEU A 45 -1.75 -1.60 -2.87
N PHE A 46 -0.95 -1.53 -3.94
CA PHE A 46 0.19 -2.43 -4.15
C PHE A 46 1.23 -2.30 -3.04
N SER A 47 1.59 -1.07 -2.64
CA SER A 47 2.57 -0.84 -1.58
C SER A 47 2.10 -1.37 -0.23
N ARG A 48 0.81 -1.22 0.09
CA ARG A 48 0.21 -1.79 1.31
C ARG A 48 0.29 -3.31 1.34
N GLU A 49 -0.06 -3.95 0.23
CA GLU A 49 0.02 -5.42 0.13
C GLU A 49 1.47 -5.92 0.15
N MET A 50 2.40 -5.19 -0.48
CA MET A 50 3.82 -5.55 -0.47
C MET A 50 4.41 -5.47 0.93
N SER A 51 4.13 -4.43 1.71
CA SER A 51 4.62 -4.31 3.07
C SER A 51 4.20 -5.47 3.96
N MET A 52 3.01 -6.03 3.72
CA MET A 52 2.54 -7.22 4.44
C MET A 52 3.25 -8.51 3.95
N VAL A 53 3.59 -8.61 2.67
CA VAL A 53 4.31 -9.77 2.12
C VAL A 53 5.77 -9.80 2.58
N ASP A 54 6.38 -8.62 2.71
CA ASP A 54 7.77 -8.47 3.14
C ASP A 54 7.94 -8.62 4.66
N ALA A 55 6.85 -8.69 5.43
CA ALA A 55 6.89 -8.92 6.86
C ALA A 55 7.60 -10.24 7.19
N GLN A 56 8.63 -10.17 8.02
CA GLN A 56 9.42 -11.34 8.43
C GLN A 56 8.66 -12.13 9.50
N PHE A 57 8.30 -13.37 9.18
CA PHE A 57 7.73 -14.31 10.15
C PHE A 57 8.85 -15.02 10.92
N VAL A 58 8.72 -15.07 12.25
CA VAL A 58 9.71 -15.74 13.13
C VAL A 58 9.36 -17.21 13.26
N GLN A 59 10.09 -18.08 12.54
CA GLN A 59 9.99 -19.55 12.61
C GLN A 59 8.56 -20.07 12.82
N PRO A 60 7.58 -19.68 11.99
CA PRO A 60 6.17 -19.99 12.21
C PRO A 60 5.87 -21.50 12.19
N GLU A 61 6.75 -22.29 11.57
CA GLU A 61 6.65 -23.75 11.51
C GLU A 61 6.81 -24.46 12.86
N ARG A 62 7.37 -23.77 13.87
CA ARG A 62 7.55 -24.28 15.23
C ARG A 62 6.57 -23.72 16.23
N ILE A 63 5.66 -22.86 15.80
CA ILE A 63 4.71 -22.21 16.68
C ILE A 63 3.34 -22.86 16.53
N ILE A 64 2.70 -23.10 17.69
CA ILE A 64 1.31 -23.50 17.81
C ILE A 64 0.58 -22.37 18.53
N ARG A 65 -0.54 -21.93 18.00
CA ARG A 65 -1.40 -20.94 18.65
C ARG A 65 -2.68 -21.59 19.10
N TYR A 66 -3.07 -21.27 20.32
CA TYR A 66 -4.37 -21.60 20.86
C TYR A 66 -5.14 -20.34 21.19
N ALA A 67 -6.46 -20.44 21.17
CA ALA A 67 -7.35 -19.39 21.64
C ALA A 67 -8.58 -20.02 22.29
N TRP A 68 -9.07 -19.39 23.37
CA TRP A 68 -10.26 -19.83 24.11
C TRP A 68 -10.98 -18.64 24.75
N CYS A 69 -12.24 -18.84 25.15
CA CYS A 69 -13.03 -17.86 25.88
C CYS A 69 -13.26 -18.22 27.34
N ASP A 70 -12.86 -19.41 27.78
CA ASP A 70 -13.11 -19.96 29.10
C ASP A 70 -11.85 -19.82 29.98
N SER A 71 -11.95 -19.07 31.08
CA SER A 71 -10.85 -18.84 32.01
C SER A 71 -10.34 -20.12 32.71
N ALA A 72 -11.09 -21.21 32.68
CA ALA A 72 -10.61 -22.51 33.21
C ALA A 72 -9.37 -22.98 32.43
N PHE A 73 -9.23 -22.62 31.16
CA PHE A 73 -8.06 -22.99 30.37
C PHE A 73 -6.82 -22.13 30.68
N ASP A 74 -6.98 -20.94 31.25
CA ASP A 74 -5.86 -20.06 31.62
C ASP A 74 -4.95 -20.75 32.65
N ALA A 75 -5.54 -21.25 33.74
CA ALA A 75 -4.82 -21.96 34.77
C ALA A 75 -4.23 -23.30 34.26
N ALA A 76 -4.97 -24.02 33.42
CA ALA A 76 -4.48 -25.27 32.81
C ALA A 76 -3.29 -25.02 31.88
N PHE A 77 -3.32 -23.93 31.11
CA PHE A 77 -2.21 -23.55 30.23
C PHE A 77 -0.98 -23.11 31.03
N ASP A 78 -1.16 -22.35 32.11
CA ASP A 78 -0.05 -21.95 32.98
C ASP A 78 0.63 -23.14 33.64
N ALA A 79 -0.15 -24.15 33.97
CA ALA A 79 0.34 -25.41 34.58
C ALA A 79 0.98 -26.39 33.59
N LEU A 80 0.93 -26.09 32.26
CA LEU A 80 1.58 -26.95 31.26
C LEU A 80 3.07 -27.06 31.51
N ASP A 81 3.53 -28.27 31.75
CA ASP A 81 4.94 -28.61 31.86
C ASP A 81 5.22 -29.79 30.93
N ASP A 82 5.87 -29.49 29.80
CA ASP A 82 6.20 -30.47 28.77
C ASP A 82 7.59 -30.20 28.21
N ASP A 83 8.44 -31.20 28.20
CA ASP A 83 9.78 -31.14 27.58
C ASP A 83 9.74 -30.75 26.07
N GLY A 84 8.59 -30.88 25.45
CA GLY A 84 8.35 -30.49 24.09
C GLY A 84 8.15 -28.98 23.88
N ILE A 85 7.97 -28.20 24.94
CA ILE A 85 7.69 -26.77 24.91
C ILE A 85 8.95 -25.98 25.25
N ALA A 86 9.49 -25.24 24.25
CA ALA A 86 10.66 -24.38 24.47
C ALA A 86 10.29 -23.03 25.10
N ALA A 87 9.12 -22.49 24.76
CA ALA A 87 8.58 -21.24 25.30
C ALA A 87 7.07 -21.24 25.17
N LYS A 88 6.40 -20.60 26.13
CA LYS A 88 4.96 -20.36 26.11
C LYS A 88 4.64 -18.93 26.48
N SER A 89 3.59 -18.37 25.90
CA SER A 89 3.12 -17.02 26.17
C SER A 89 1.60 -16.96 26.11
N GLN A 90 1.03 -16.13 26.96
CA GLN A 90 -0.38 -15.78 26.94
C GLN A 90 -0.54 -14.30 26.60
N PHE A 91 -1.45 -14.00 25.68
CA PHE A 91 -1.77 -12.65 25.28
C PHE A 91 -3.26 -12.53 24.94
N TYR A 92 -3.75 -11.30 24.86
CA TYR A 92 -5.12 -11.03 24.40
C TYR A 92 -5.13 -9.91 23.39
N THR A 93 -6.17 -9.91 22.57
CA THR A 93 -6.35 -8.89 21.55
C THR A 93 -7.67 -8.15 21.78
N ARG A 94 -7.62 -6.85 21.68
CA ARG A 94 -8.77 -5.93 21.83
C ARG A 94 -8.84 -4.97 20.68
N ASP A 95 -10.07 -4.59 20.31
CA ASP A 95 -10.30 -3.45 19.43
C ASP A 95 -10.27 -2.17 20.27
N GLU A 96 -9.27 -1.32 20.05
CA GLU A 96 -9.02 -0.11 20.80
C GLU A 96 -8.96 1.13 19.91
N TRP A 97 -9.42 2.26 20.48
CA TRP A 97 -9.26 3.54 19.83
C TRP A 97 -7.79 3.97 19.87
N VAL A 98 -7.22 4.16 18.69
CA VAL A 98 -5.88 4.69 18.49
C VAL A 98 -6.01 6.08 17.90
N MET A 99 -5.43 7.07 18.58
CA MET A 99 -5.54 8.48 18.25
C MET A 99 -4.15 9.07 18.02
N SER A 100 -4.00 9.77 16.89
CA SER A 100 -2.92 10.71 16.61
C SER A 100 -3.45 12.14 16.62
N PRO A 101 -2.61 13.17 16.53
CA PRO A 101 -3.06 14.55 16.39
C PRO A 101 -3.94 14.81 15.16
N THR A 102 -3.84 13.97 14.13
CA THR A 102 -4.51 14.16 12.84
C THR A 102 -5.60 13.14 12.57
N GLU A 103 -5.56 11.95 13.18
CA GLU A 103 -6.44 10.82 12.84
C GLU A 103 -6.82 10.01 14.08
N SER A 104 -7.99 9.38 14.03
CA SER A 104 -8.50 8.51 15.09
C SER A 104 -9.18 7.29 14.47
N ARG A 105 -8.75 6.09 14.86
CA ARG A 105 -9.28 4.83 14.34
C ARG A 105 -9.31 3.74 15.40
N VAL A 106 -10.17 2.76 15.19
CA VAL A 106 -10.14 1.51 15.95
C VAL A 106 -9.15 0.56 15.30
N LEU A 107 -8.18 0.10 16.08
CA LEU A 107 -7.24 -0.93 15.69
C LEU A 107 -7.36 -2.16 16.59
N ARG A 108 -6.99 -3.30 16.04
CA ARG A 108 -6.84 -4.54 16.79
C ARG A 108 -5.47 -4.57 17.47
N VAL A 109 -5.47 -4.26 18.77
CA VAL A 109 -4.29 -4.15 19.62
C VAL A 109 -4.08 -5.44 20.40
N SER A 110 -2.89 -6.04 20.30
CA SER A 110 -2.52 -7.22 21.06
C SER A 110 -1.69 -6.81 22.28
N HIS A 111 -2.16 -7.19 23.46
CA HIS A 111 -1.49 -6.98 24.74
C HIS A 111 -0.66 -8.22 25.06
N VAL A 112 0.65 -8.08 24.96
CA VAL A 112 1.60 -9.20 24.97
C VAL A 112 2.53 -9.16 26.18
N ASP A 113 3.01 -10.33 26.60
CA ASP A 113 4.05 -10.47 27.62
C ASP A 113 5.46 -10.51 27.02
N ASP A 114 6.47 -10.57 27.87
CA ASP A 114 7.87 -10.63 27.44
C ASP A 114 8.19 -11.93 26.70
N ALA A 115 7.52 -13.01 27.07
CA ALA A 115 7.69 -14.29 26.40
C ALA A 115 7.19 -14.23 24.95
N TYR A 116 6.07 -13.54 24.72
CA TYR A 116 5.57 -13.28 23.37
C TYR A 116 6.55 -12.44 22.55
N LEU A 117 7.07 -11.36 23.15
CA LEU A 117 8.03 -10.48 22.47
C LEU A 117 9.28 -11.24 22.05
N ALA A 118 9.78 -12.13 22.93
CA ALA A 118 10.90 -13.01 22.61
C ALA A 118 10.55 -13.99 21.47
N LEU A 119 9.34 -14.56 21.47
CA LEU A 119 8.85 -15.42 20.38
C LEU A 119 8.72 -14.68 19.06
N ALA A 120 8.25 -13.44 19.09
CA ALA A 120 8.08 -12.59 17.92
C ALA A 120 9.38 -11.93 17.43
N GLY A 121 10.48 -12.02 18.20
CA GLY A 121 11.73 -11.34 17.89
C GLY A 121 11.61 -9.82 17.92
N GLN A 122 10.71 -9.30 18.77
CA GLN A 122 10.42 -7.88 18.91
C GLN A 122 10.91 -7.39 20.27
N ASP A 123 11.71 -6.33 20.28
CA ASP A 123 12.01 -5.57 21.48
C ASP A 123 10.97 -4.44 21.62
N LEU A 124 10.30 -4.40 22.78
CA LEU A 124 9.28 -3.40 23.09
C LEU A 124 9.34 -2.99 24.55
N VAL A 125 9.47 -1.69 24.81
CA VAL A 125 9.46 -1.15 26.17
C VAL A 125 8.00 -0.90 26.61
N ALA A 126 7.76 -0.82 27.93
CA ALA A 126 6.41 -0.71 28.51
C ALA A 126 5.55 0.46 27.99
N ASP A 127 6.21 1.55 27.54
CA ASP A 127 5.54 2.75 27.04
C ASP A 127 5.63 2.89 25.51
N GLU A 128 5.93 1.78 24.83
CA GLU A 128 6.00 1.73 23.37
C GLU A 128 4.86 0.90 22.79
N VAL A 129 4.47 1.26 21.55
CA VAL A 129 3.57 0.48 20.71
C VAL A 129 4.31 0.12 19.42
N ALA A 130 4.36 -1.16 19.12
CA ALA A 130 4.86 -1.61 17.82
C ALA A 130 3.69 -1.61 16.82
N LEU A 131 3.78 -0.75 15.81
CA LEU A 131 2.76 -0.53 14.81
C LEU A 131 3.23 -1.10 13.46
N ASP A 132 2.31 -1.67 12.69
CA ASP A 132 2.58 -2.05 11.31
C ASP A 132 2.91 -0.81 10.47
N GLU A 133 3.89 -0.89 9.59
CA GLU A 133 4.35 0.21 8.75
C GLU A 133 3.22 0.86 7.94
N ALA A 134 2.24 0.07 7.49
CA ALA A 134 1.06 0.56 6.81
C ALA A 134 0.26 1.57 7.65
N TYR A 135 0.23 1.39 8.97
CA TYR A 135 -0.51 2.28 9.87
C TYR A 135 0.26 3.54 10.25
N LEU A 136 1.58 3.58 10.13
CA LEU A 136 2.36 4.80 10.33
C LEU A 136 1.90 5.92 9.38
N SER A 137 1.72 5.58 8.12
CA SER A 137 1.24 6.54 7.13
C SER A 137 -0.24 6.91 7.32
N VAL A 138 -1.07 5.97 7.80
CA VAL A 138 -2.49 6.22 8.10
C VAL A 138 -2.65 7.26 9.21
N PHE A 139 -1.83 7.16 10.27
CA PHE A 139 -1.85 8.09 11.39
C PHE A 139 -0.96 9.33 11.17
N ALA A 140 -0.26 9.41 10.06
CA ALA A 140 0.71 10.46 9.75
C ALA A 140 1.77 10.61 10.87
N VAL A 141 2.26 9.49 11.39
CA VAL A 141 3.29 9.43 12.45
C VAL A 141 4.55 8.74 11.96
N GLN A 142 5.66 9.04 12.61
CA GLN A 142 6.96 8.42 12.39
C GLN A 142 7.40 7.62 13.62
N GLU A 143 8.42 6.78 13.47
CA GLU A 143 9.03 6.09 14.59
C GLU A 143 9.55 7.13 15.62
N GLY A 144 9.17 6.93 16.88
CA GLY A 144 9.48 7.86 17.96
C GLY A 144 8.39 8.88 18.30
N ASP A 145 7.38 9.07 17.45
CA ASP A 145 6.22 9.90 17.75
C ASP A 145 5.33 9.26 18.82
N THR A 146 4.33 10.00 19.29
CA THR A 146 3.42 9.53 20.35
C THR A 146 2.01 9.31 19.80
N LEU A 147 1.44 8.14 20.12
CA LEU A 147 0.03 7.80 19.89
C LEU A 147 -0.69 7.60 21.21
N THR A 148 -1.98 7.91 21.24
CA THR A 148 -2.84 7.61 22.39
C THR A 148 -3.68 6.37 22.08
N ILE A 149 -3.58 5.34 22.94
CA ILE A 149 -4.31 4.07 22.81
C ILE A 149 -5.01 3.79 24.13
N GLY A 150 -6.33 3.60 24.10
CA GLY A 150 -7.10 3.38 25.31
C GLY A 150 -6.96 4.49 26.36
N GLY A 151 -6.63 5.73 25.94
CA GLY A 151 -6.40 6.88 26.83
C GLY A 151 -4.99 6.99 27.40
N GLN A 152 -4.07 6.08 27.06
CA GLN A 152 -2.66 6.15 27.46
C GLN A 152 -1.77 6.53 26.28
N ALA A 153 -0.72 7.29 26.55
CA ALA A 153 0.26 7.70 25.53
C ALA A 153 1.35 6.64 25.37
N TYR A 154 1.63 6.26 24.14
CA TYR A 154 2.66 5.30 23.76
C TYR A 154 3.56 5.89 22.69
N ARG A 155 4.86 5.61 22.80
CA ARG A 155 5.83 5.96 21.77
C ARG A 155 5.77 4.93 20.64
N VAL A 156 5.73 5.39 19.41
CA VAL A 156 5.62 4.56 18.22
C VAL A 156 6.95 3.91 17.89
N THR A 157 6.95 2.61 17.70
CA THR A 157 8.04 1.85 17.07
C THR A 157 7.50 1.00 15.92
N VAL A 158 8.36 0.67 14.96
CA VAL A 158 7.96 -0.16 13.82
C VAL A 158 7.94 -1.63 14.24
N ARG A 159 6.86 -2.33 13.91
CA ARG A 159 6.77 -3.76 14.13
C ARG A 159 7.69 -4.52 13.17
N ARG A 160 8.61 -5.33 13.72
CA ARG A 160 9.62 -6.07 12.96
C ARG A 160 9.36 -7.57 12.86
N GLY A 161 8.57 -8.13 13.75
CA GLY A 161 8.28 -9.56 13.79
C GLY A 161 6.78 -9.84 13.70
N LEU A 162 6.39 -10.90 13.01
CA LEU A 162 5.01 -11.29 12.80
C LEU A 162 4.82 -12.75 13.22
N LEU A 163 4.01 -12.98 14.26
CA LEU A 163 3.46 -14.29 14.53
C LEU A 163 2.10 -14.49 13.84
N ASP A 164 1.39 -13.38 13.60
CA ASP A 164 0.06 -13.38 12.98
C ASP A 164 -0.19 -12.12 12.18
N MET A 165 -0.67 -12.28 10.97
CA MET A 165 -1.04 -11.17 10.08
C MET A 165 -2.27 -10.38 10.54
N GLU A 166 -3.09 -10.92 11.45
CA GLU A 166 -4.27 -10.22 11.98
C GLU A 166 -3.91 -9.14 13.02
N GLN A 167 -2.70 -9.21 13.59
CA GLN A 167 -2.25 -8.24 14.58
C GLN A 167 -1.85 -6.93 13.90
N GLN A 168 -2.47 -5.82 14.30
CA GLN A 168 -2.21 -4.51 13.73
C GLN A 168 -1.27 -3.66 14.60
N ALA A 169 -1.37 -3.82 15.92
CA ALA A 169 -0.50 -3.16 16.89
C ALA A 169 -0.17 -4.10 18.05
N LEU A 170 1.02 -3.96 18.61
CA LEU A 170 1.46 -4.69 19.80
C LEU A 170 1.78 -3.70 20.91
N ILE A 171 1.30 -3.98 22.12
CA ILE A 171 1.63 -3.25 23.33
C ILE A 171 2.12 -4.23 24.37
N ARG A 172 3.22 -3.91 25.06
CA ARG A 172 3.68 -4.69 26.19
C ARG A 172 2.71 -4.53 27.36
N ARG A 173 2.21 -5.65 27.89
CA ARG A 173 1.34 -5.69 29.07
C ARG A 173 2.13 -5.28 30.31
N LYS A 174 1.61 -4.31 31.07
CA LYS A 174 2.25 -3.79 32.29
C LYS A 174 2.03 -4.71 33.51
N ASP A 175 0.85 -5.36 33.55
CA ASP A 175 0.44 -6.19 34.68
C ASP A 175 0.38 -7.67 34.29
N SER A 176 0.70 -8.54 35.25
CA SER A 176 0.54 -9.99 35.09
C SER A 176 -0.93 -10.43 35.08
N GLU A 177 -1.83 -9.58 35.57
CA GLU A 177 -3.25 -9.88 35.62
C GLU A 177 -3.96 -9.60 34.30
N ILE A 178 -4.70 -10.58 33.84
CA ILE A 178 -5.56 -10.44 32.66
C ILE A 178 -6.82 -9.66 33.07
N PRO A 179 -7.16 -8.58 32.37
CA PRO A 179 -8.36 -7.84 32.72
C PRO A 179 -9.63 -8.68 32.60
N GLN A 180 -10.53 -8.54 33.56
CA GLN A 180 -11.84 -9.21 33.48
C GLN A 180 -12.61 -8.73 32.25
N GLY A 181 -13.27 -9.67 31.55
CA GLY A 181 -14.09 -9.35 30.37
C GLY A 181 -13.31 -9.32 29.04
N VAL A 182 -12.14 -9.91 28.98
CA VAL A 182 -11.44 -10.16 27.70
C VAL A 182 -12.25 -11.20 26.90
N PRO A 183 -12.62 -10.89 25.64
CA PRO A 183 -13.50 -11.78 24.86
C PRO A 183 -12.86 -13.12 24.51
N SER A 184 -11.53 -13.17 24.37
CA SER A 184 -10.80 -14.42 24.16
C SER A 184 -9.34 -14.26 24.57
N MET A 185 -8.82 -15.28 25.26
CA MET A 185 -7.39 -15.44 25.48
C MET A 185 -6.75 -16.12 24.29
N GLN A 186 -5.53 -15.73 24.01
CA GLN A 186 -4.69 -16.33 22.99
C GLN A 186 -3.36 -16.76 23.60
N CYS A 187 -2.82 -17.85 23.09
CA CYS A 187 -1.54 -18.37 23.53
C CYS A 187 -0.68 -18.75 22.35
N ALA A 188 0.60 -18.58 22.51
CA ALA A 188 1.60 -19.05 21.58
C ALA A 188 2.56 -20.01 22.29
N LEU A 189 2.79 -21.16 21.68
CA LEU A 189 3.78 -22.14 22.12
C LEU A 189 4.84 -22.27 21.05
N ARG A 190 6.11 -22.33 21.47
CA ARG A 190 7.23 -22.72 20.61
C ARG A 190 7.65 -24.13 20.95
N VAL A 191 7.65 -24.99 19.93
CA VAL A 191 8.06 -26.40 20.06
C VAL A 191 9.59 -26.48 20.17
N SER A 192 10.08 -27.31 21.10
CA SER A 192 11.51 -27.56 21.32
C SER A 192 12.19 -28.15 20.06
N ASP A 193 13.48 -27.92 19.94
CA ASP A 193 14.28 -28.48 18.86
C ASP A 193 14.27 -30.00 18.87
N GLY A 194 14.06 -30.61 17.72
CA GLY A 194 14.01 -32.05 17.55
C GLY A 194 12.70 -32.73 17.92
N LYS A 195 11.70 -32.01 18.44
CA LYS A 195 10.34 -32.51 18.67
C LYS A 195 9.43 -32.28 17.48
N ILE A 196 8.48 -33.21 17.30
CA ILE A 196 7.47 -33.10 16.23
C ILE A 196 6.31 -32.24 16.73
N ARG A 197 5.97 -31.19 15.99
CA ARG A 197 4.90 -30.23 16.35
C ARG A 197 3.56 -30.91 16.65
N GLU A 198 3.19 -31.93 15.88
CA GLU A 198 1.92 -32.65 16.02
C GLU A 198 1.85 -33.45 17.31
N ASP A 199 2.98 -34.02 17.75
CA ASP A 199 3.03 -34.78 19.00
C ASP A 199 2.89 -33.83 20.20
N VAL A 200 3.66 -32.75 20.22
CA VAL A 200 3.55 -31.72 21.27
C VAL A 200 2.13 -31.13 21.31
N ARG A 201 1.55 -30.83 20.14
CA ARG A 201 0.15 -30.39 20.07
C ARG A 201 -0.81 -31.35 20.75
N ARG A 202 -0.71 -32.65 20.44
CA ARG A 202 -1.58 -33.69 21.02
C ARG A 202 -1.43 -33.80 22.52
N ASP A 203 -0.20 -33.70 23.01
CA ASP A 203 0.09 -33.77 24.45
C ASP A 203 -0.47 -32.55 25.19
N VAL A 204 -0.33 -31.34 24.61
CA VAL A 204 -0.92 -30.11 25.14
C VAL A 204 -2.47 -30.20 25.15
N GLU A 205 -3.08 -30.64 24.06
CA GLU A 205 -4.54 -30.79 23.96
C GLU A 205 -5.09 -31.78 24.98
N ASN A 206 -4.40 -32.87 25.21
CA ASN A 206 -4.74 -33.88 26.27
C ASN A 206 -4.66 -33.25 27.67
N GLN A 207 -3.64 -32.45 27.95
CA GLN A 207 -3.49 -31.78 29.25
C GLN A 207 -4.55 -30.68 29.44
N LEU A 208 -4.87 -29.93 28.44
CA LEU A 208 -5.93 -28.90 28.47
C LEU A 208 -7.34 -29.51 28.59
N ASN A 209 -7.51 -30.75 28.21
CA ASN A 209 -8.76 -31.51 28.29
C ASN A 209 -9.98 -30.80 27.66
N GLY A 210 -9.74 -30.04 26.58
CA GLY A 210 -10.73 -29.30 25.85
C GLY A 210 -11.03 -29.88 24.45
N ARG A 211 -12.21 -29.58 23.91
CA ARG A 211 -12.50 -29.91 22.51
C ARG A 211 -11.78 -28.94 21.60
N VAL A 212 -10.98 -29.46 20.67
CA VAL A 212 -10.16 -28.63 19.77
C VAL A 212 -10.87 -28.42 18.45
N ILE A 213 -10.87 -27.17 17.99
CA ILE A 213 -11.32 -26.77 16.66
C ILE A 213 -10.10 -26.24 15.89
N PHE A 214 -9.87 -26.77 14.69
CA PHE A 214 -8.80 -26.33 13.83
C PHE A 214 -9.24 -25.19 12.91
N GLY A 215 -8.33 -24.23 12.68
CA GLY A 215 -8.50 -23.18 11.70
C GLY A 215 -9.06 -21.86 12.26
N ASN A 216 -9.31 -20.94 11.36
CA ASN A 216 -9.72 -19.57 11.69
C ASN A 216 -11.24 -19.49 11.83
N VAL A 217 -11.74 -19.76 13.04
CA VAL A 217 -13.17 -19.69 13.38
C VAL A 217 -13.42 -18.34 14.05
N PRO A 218 -14.40 -17.54 13.58
CA PRO A 218 -14.65 -16.18 14.09
C PRO A 218 -15.14 -16.16 15.56
N GLU A 219 -15.87 -17.19 15.97
CA GLU A 219 -16.38 -17.33 17.35
C GLU A 219 -15.95 -18.68 17.92
N ILE A 220 -15.40 -18.66 19.12
CA ILE A 220 -14.97 -19.86 19.85
C ILE A 220 -16.07 -20.22 20.85
N PRO A 221 -16.76 -21.36 20.70
CA PRO A 221 -17.77 -21.78 21.66
C PRO A 221 -17.15 -22.06 23.04
N THR A 222 -17.91 -21.82 24.11
CA THR A 222 -17.51 -22.12 25.49
C THR A 222 -17.11 -23.58 25.63
N GLY A 223 -16.02 -23.87 26.32
CA GLY A 223 -15.47 -25.20 26.49
C GLY A 223 -14.72 -25.77 25.28
N MET A 224 -14.49 -24.94 24.27
CA MET A 224 -13.69 -25.30 23.10
C MET A 224 -12.40 -24.48 23.01
N ILE A 225 -11.38 -25.09 22.42
CA ILE A 225 -10.07 -24.49 22.19
C ILE A 225 -9.83 -24.44 20.68
N ARG A 226 -9.57 -23.26 20.16
CA ARG A 226 -9.14 -23.10 18.77
C ARG A 226 -7.64 -23.33 18.68
N CYS A 227 -7.23 -24.21 17.78
CA CYS A 227 -5.83 -24.42 17.41
C CYS A 227 -5.54 -23.91 16.02
N VAL A 228 -4.48 -23.12 15.85
CA VAL A 228 -4.06 -22.54 14.58
C VAL A 228 -2.55 -22.72 14.43
N TYR A 229 -2.15 -23.17 13.27
CA TYR A 229 -0.75 -23.15 12.84
C TYR A 229 -0.45 -21.84 12.09
N PRO A 230 0.40 -20.95 12.64
CA PRO A 230 0.68 -19.67 12.02
C PRO A 230 1.26 -19.80 10.61
N ASP A 231 2.10 -20.80 10.33
CA ASP A 231 2.66 -21.07 9.01
C ASP A 231 1.58 -21.42 7.97
N GLU A 232 0.56 -22.16 8.33
CA GLU A 232 -0.56 -22.50 7.44
C GLU A 232 -1.50 -21.32 7.24
N ALA A 233 -1.89 -20.66 8.33
CA ALA A 233 -2.75 -19.49 8.31
C ALA A 233 -2.09 -18.34 7.53
N ASN A 234 -0.82 -18.06 7.80
CA ASN A 234 -0.05 -17.03 7.12
C ASN A 234 0.18 -17.38 5.64
N ARG A 235 0.40 -18.66 5.30
CA ARG A 235 0.54 -19.08 3.90
C ARG A 235 -0.72 -18.78 3.10
N ALA A 236 -1.89 -19.14 3.61
CA ALA A 236 -3.17 -18.86 2.95
C ALA A 236 -3.40 -17.34 2.77
N ALA A 237 -3.05 -16.54 3.79
CA ALA A 237 -3.13 -15.09 3.72
C ALA A 237 -2.14 -14.50 2.70
N LEU A 238 -0.88 -14.96 2.71
CA LEU A 238 0.14 -14.55 1.74
C LEU A 238 -0.22 -14.93 0.30
N ASP A 239 -0.79 -16.10 0.07
CA ASP A 239 -1.24 -16.51 -1.26
C ASP A 239 -2.40 -15.64 -1.76
N LYS A 240 -3.33 -15.27 -0.87
CA LYS A 240 -4.39 -14.31 -1.17
C LYS A 240 -3.81 -12.93 -1.53
N GLN A 241 -2.85 -12.43 -0.76
CA GLN A 241 -2.19 -11.16 -1.02
C GLN A 241 -1.41 -11.18 -2.34
N ARG A 242 -0.67 -12.24 -2.62
CA ARG A 242 0.01 -12.42 -3.93
C ARG A 242 -0.98 -12.41 -5.10
N ALA A 243 -2.17 -13.01 -4.91
CA ALA A 243 -3.23 -12.95 -5.90
C ALA A 243 -3.76 -11.51 -6.09
N ASN A 244 -3.94 -10.75 -5.01
CA ASN A 244 -4.32 -9.34 -5.07
C ASN A 244 -3.26 -8.50 -5.78
N LEU A 245 -1.97 -8.69 -5.47
CA LEU A 245 -0.86 -8.00 -6.13
C LEU A 245 -0.86 -8.23 -7.66
N ARG A 246 -1.09 -9.48 -8.09
CA ARG A 246 -1.23 -9.80 -9.52
C ARG A 246 -2.42 -9.06 -10.14
N LEU A 247 -3.55 -9.03 -9.44
CA LEU A 247 -4.76 -8.32 -9.90
C LEU A 247 -4.50 -6.81 -10.02
N TYR A 248 -3.87 -6.18 -9.02
CA TYR A 248 -3.53 -4.75 -9.06
C TYR A 248 -2.56 -4.43 -10.21
N THR A 249 -1.58 -5.31 -10.46
CA THR A 249 -0.67 -5.17 -11.60
C THR A 249 -1.41 -5.20 -12.94
N ILE A 250 -2.37 -6.13 -13.11
CA ILE A 250 -3.19 -6.22 -14.33
C ILE A 250 -4.04 -4.95 -14.48
N PHE A 251 -4.70 -4.47 -13.43
CA PHE A 251 -5.48 -3.24 -13.48
C PHE A 251 -4.62 -2.01 -13.80
N ALA A 252 -3.43 -1.89 -13.20
CA ALA A 252 -2.51 -0.81 -13.50
C ALA A 252 -2.11 -0.80 -14.99
N LEU A 253 -1.82 -1.97 -15.57
CA LEU A 253 -1.52 -2.11 -16.99
C LEU A 253 -2.72 -1.71 -17.88
N LEU A 254 -3.93 -2.12 -17.54
CA LEU A 254 -5.15 -1.77 -18.27
C LEU A 254 -5.42 -0.26 -18.21
N ILE A 255 -5.25 0.36 -17.04
CA ILE A 255 -5.38 1.82 -16.87
C ILE A 255 -4.34 2.55 -17.72
N PHE A 256 -3.08 2.10 -17.67
CA PHE A 256 -2.01 2.68 -18.49
C PHE A 256 -2.33 2.60 -19.99
N LEU A 257 -2.79 1.45 -20.46
CA LEU A 257 -3.20 1.26 -21.85
C LEU A 257 -4.37 2.19 -22.22
N TYR A 258 -5.39 2.27 -21.38
CA TYR A 258 -6.54 3.17 -21.59
C TYR A 258 -6.12 4.63 -21.69
N VAL A 259 -5.30 5.11 -20.73
CA VAL A 259 -4.80 6.49 -20.73
C VAL A 259 -3.96 6.77 -21.98
N THR A 260 -3.11 5.83 -22.38
CA THR A 260 -2.29 5.96 -23.59
C THR A 260 -3.16 6.07 -24.86
N LEU A 261 -4.19 5.25 -24.97
CA LEU A 261 -5.15 5.32 -26.09
C LEU A 261 -5.94 6.64 -26.09
N GLN A 262 -6.48 7.02 -24.94
CA GLN A 262 -7.28 8.23 -24.79
C GLN A 262 -6.47 9.50 -25.09
N THR A 263 -5.28 9.63 -24.53
CA THR A 263 -4.38 10.76 -24.75
C THR A 263 -3.89 10.82 -26.20
N THR A 264 -3.59 9.66 -26.80
CA THR A 264 -3.19 9.56 -28.22
C THR A 264 -4.33 9.99 -29.14
N ASN A 265 -5.57 9.59 -28.87
CA ASN A 265 -6.74 10.01 -29.65
C ASN A 265 -6.98 11.51 -29.51
N THR A 266 -6.89 12.06 -28.29
CA THR A 266 -7.00 13.52 -28.06
C THR A 266 -5.92 14.29 -28.84
N ALA A 267 -4.66 13.81 -28.80
CA ALA A 267 -3.57 14.42 -29.55
C ALA A 267 -3.77 14.35 -31.09
N ARG A 268 -4.30 13.22 -31.60
CA ARG A 268 -4.67 13.09 -33.03
C ARG A 268 -5.79 14.04 -33.43
N CYS A 269 -6.86 14.14 -32.65
CA CYS A 269 -7.96 15.06 -32.86
C CYS A 269 -7.47 16.51 -32.84
N PHE A 270 -6.59 16.86 -31.92
CA PHE A 270 -5.94 18.17 -31.89
C PHE A 270 -5.13 18.43 -33.14
N ALA A 271 -4.21 17.52 -33.51
CA ALA A 271 -3.39 17.68 -34.69
C ALA A 271 -4.21 17.76 -35.99
N SER A 272 -5.30 17.01 -36.11
CA SER A 272 -6.18 17.04 -37.28
C SER A 272 -6.92 18.37 -37.43
N ARG A 273 -7.47 18.91 -36.33
CA ARG A 273 -8.17 20.20 -36.35
C ARG A 273 -7.25 21.40 -36.56
N THR A 274 -5.98 21.25 -36.21
CA THR A 274 -4.96 22.31 -36.39
C THR A 274 -3.98 22.00 -37.52
N ALA A 275 -4.36 21.09 -38.43
CA ALA A 275 -3.51 20.63 -39.53
C ALA A 275 -2.92 21.78 -40.38
N ARG A 276 -3.70 22.79 -40.67
CA ARG A 276 -3.26 23.96 -41.43
C ARG A 276 -2.16 24.75 -40.72
N GLU A 277 -2.28 24.92 -39.41
CA GLU A 277 -1.27 25.62 -38.61
C GLU A 277 0.03 24.79 -38.51
N TRP A 278 -0.08 23.46 -38.34
CA TRP A 278 1.08 22.59 -38.36
C TRP A 278 1.77 22.51 -39.72
N ALA A 279 1.02 22.60 -40.82
CA ALA A 279 1.59 22.67 -42.14
C ALA A 279 2.36 23.97 -42.35
N MET A 280 1.79 25.12 -41.94
CA MET A 280 2.48 26.42 -41.96
C MET A 280 3.75 26.39 -41.13
N LEU A 281 3.67 25.88 -39.92
CA LEU A 281 4.83 25.78 -39.00
C LEU A 281 5.94 24.87 -39.58
N ARG A 282 5.59 23.82 -40.33
CA ARG A 282 6.54 22.97 -41.03
C ARG A 282 7.21 23.69 -42.23
N LEU A 283 6.46 24.47 -42.94
CA LEU A 283 7.00 25.25 -44.05
C LEU A 283 8.02 26.29 -43.59
N PHE A 284 7.73 26.99 -42.49
CA PHE A 284 8.60 28.06 -42.00
C PHE A 284 9.74 27.57 -41.08
N CYS A 285 9.49 26.57 -40.25
CA CYS A 285 10.43 26.12 -39.21
C CYS A 285 11.01 24.72 -39.47
N GLY A 286 10.52 24.00 -40.45
CA GLY A 286 10.92 22.64 -40.76
C GLY A 286 10.21 21.58 -39.94
N THR A 287 10.32 20.30 -40.36
CA THR A 287 9.61 19.17 -39.77
C THR A 287 10.12 18.81 -38.39
N CYS A 288 11.41 19.03 -38.10
CA CYS A 288 12.00 18.71 -36.79
C CYS A 288 11.48 19.66 -35.71
N ILE A 289 11.51 20.96 -35.97
CA ILE A 289 11.08 21.99 -35.01
C ILE A 289 9.59 21.84 -34.69
N SER A 290 8.76 21.60 -35.69
CA SER A 290 7.32 21.40 -35.47
C SER A 290 7.02 20.18 -34.57
N ARG A 291 7.80 19.06 -34.71
CA ARG A 291 7.68 17.89 -33.81
C ARG A 291 8.13 18.20 -32.42
N VAL A 292 9.22 18.96 -32.25
CA VAL A 292 9.72 19.36 -30.91
C VAL A 292 8.69 20.27 -30.23
N ILE A 293 8.08 21.22 -30.91
CA ILE A 293 7.04 22.09 -30.33
C ILE A 293 5.84 21.26 -29.88
N PHE A 294 5.38 20.31 -30.69
CA PHE A 294 4.27 19.44 -30.32
C PHE A 294 4.62 18.55 -29.12
N PHE A 295 5.80 17.95 -29.14
CA PHE A 295 6.31 17.12 -28.05
C PHE A 295 6.40 17.90 -26.73
N CYS A 296 7.02 19.07 -26.75
CA CYS A 296 7.13 19.92 -25.55
C CYS A 296 5.76 20.34 -25.02
N GLY A 297 4.83 20.69 -25.90
CA GLY A 297 3.48 21.07 -25.48
C GLY A 297 2.69 19.92 -24.87
N THR A 298 2.75 18.71 -25.45
CA THR A 298 2.11 17.52 -24.88
C THR A 298 2.76 17.11 -23.57
N LEU A 299 4.08 17.21 -23.46
CA LEU A 299 4.82 16.93 -22.23
C LEU A 299 4.44 17.91 -21.10
N MET A 300 4.34 19.20 -21.40
CA MET A 300 3.90 20.21 -20.43
C MET A 300 2.48 19.93 -19.92
N CYS A 301 1.55 19.61 -20.82
CA CYS A 301 0.18 19.26 -20.45
C CYS A 301 0.13 17.98 -19.62
N ALA A 302 0.91 16.98 -19.98
CA ALA A 302 0.99 15.71 -19.23
C ALA A 302 1.58 15.93 -17.83
N PHE A 303 2.65 16.71 -17.73
CA PHE A 303 3.25 17.05 -16.44
C PHE A 303 2.30 17.86 -15.56
N ALA A 304 1.60 18.85 -16.11
CA ALA A 304 0.58 19.59 -15.39
C ALA A 304 -0.56 18.68 -14.91
N GLY A 305 -0.95 17.68 -15.70
CA GLY A 305 -1.92 16.66 -15.33
C GLY A 305 -1.47 15.81 -14.12
N VAL A 306 -0.20 15.39 -14.10
CA VAL A 306 0.37 14.65 -12.97
C VAL A 306 0.42 15.51 -11.70
N LEU A 307 0.84 16.77 -11.81
CA LEU A 307 0.84 17.69 -10.67
C LEU A 307 -0.58 17.93 -10.12
N LEU A 308 -1.57 18.06 -11.01
CA LEU A 308 -2.97 18.17 -10.61
C LEU A 308 -3.43 16.90 -9.87
N ALA A 309 -3.12 15.72 -10.40
CA ALA A 309 -3.43 14.44 -9.77
C ALA A 309 -2.83 14.35 -8.37
N TRP A 310 -1.56 14.69 -8.24
CA TRP A 310 -0.85 14.68 -6.96
C TRP A 310 -1.48 15.63 -5.93
N GLY A 311 -1.88 16.82 -6.35
CA GLY A 311 -2.56 17.78 -5.46
C GLY A 311 -3.97 17.35 -5.05
N LEU A 312 -4.68 16.58 -5.90
CA LEU A 312 -6.03 16.07 -5.61
C LEU A 312 -6.02 14.79 -4.77
N LEU A 313 -4.94 14.02 -4.80
CA LEU A 313 -4.85 12.73 -4.16
C LEU A 313 -5.08 12.76 -2.64
N PRO A 314 -4.43 13.66 -1.86
CA PRO A 314 -4.68 13.78 -0.42
C PRO A 314 -6.13 14.12 -0.10
N LEU A 315 -6.78 14.96 -0.93
CA LEU A 315 -8.19 15.29 -0.77
C LEU A 315 -9.09 14.07 -1.02
N PHE A 316 -8.76 13.26 -2.01
CA PHE A 316 -9.46 12.04 -2.35
C PHE A 316 -9.38 11.00 -1.22
N PHE A 317 -8.16 10.71 -0.71
CA PHE A 317 -7.96 9.77 0.38
C PHE A 317 -8.62 10.24 1.69
N ARG A 318 -8.56 11.55 1.98
CA ARG A 318 -9.27 12.14 3.12
C ARG A 318 -10.78 11.99 3.00
N ALA A 319 -11.35 12.15 1.81
CA ALA A 319 -12.79 11.98 1.57
C ALA A 319 -13.25 10.52 1.75
N ILE A 320 -12.38 9.54 1.47
CA ILE A 320 -12.66 8.11 1.68
C ILE A 320 -12.42 7.70 3.15
N GLY A 321 -11.83 8.57 3.98
CA GLY A 321 -11.47 8.25 5.36
C GLY A 321 -10.29 7.27 5.44
N SER A 322 -9.38 7.28 4.47
CA SER A 322 -8.17 6.45 4.49
C SER A 322 -6.92 7.31 4.30
N GLY A 323 -5.83 6.97 5.00
CA GLY A 323 -4.54 7.60 4.77
C GLY A 323 -3.92 7.17 3.43
N PHE A 324 -3.10 8.04 2.85
CA PHE A 324 -2.31 7.73 1.67
C PHE A 324 -0.97 7.13 2.09
N TYR A 325 -0.73 5.87 1.70
CA TYR A 325 0.41 5.08 2.18
C TYR A 325 1.69 5.30 1.38
N VAL A 326 1.59 5.62 0.07
CA VAL A 326 2.80 5.87 -0.74
C VAL A 326 3.55 7.06 -0.14
N PRO A 327 4.79 6.88 0.32
CA PRO A 327 5.54 7.91 1.02
C PRO A 327 5.60 9.20 0.21
N GLN A 328 5.31 10.30 0.88
CA GLN A 328 5.40 11.64 0.28
C GLN A 328 6.86 12.07 -0.03
N GLU A 329 7.83 11.30 0.35
CA GLU A 329 9.26 11.48 -0.02
C GLU A 329 9.53 11.51 -1.53
N SER A 330 8.50 11.51 -2.24
CA SER A 330 8.38 11.25 -3.65
C SER A 330 8.42 12.47 -4.56
N ALA A 331 9.18 13.48 -4.25
CA ALA A 331 9.87 14.19 -5.34
C ALA A 331 10.65 13.18 -6.21
N ALA A 332 11.17 12.11 -5.62
CA ALA A 332 11.73 10.96 -6.31
C ALA A 332 10.70 10.25 -7.21
N ALA A 333 9.49 9.94 -6.73
CA ALA A 333 8.45 9.29 -7.54
C ALA A 333 7.96 10.17 -8.70
N LEU A 334 7.89 11.50 -8.53
CA LEU A 334 7.63 12.42 -9.63
C LEU A 334 8.76 12.41 -10.67
N LEU A 335 10.02 12.31 -10.24
CA LEU A 335 11.16 12.17 -11.15
C LEU A 335 11.14 10.85 -11.91
N GLU A 336 10.74 9.77 -11.28
CA GLU A 336 10.57 8.45 -11.91
C GLU A 336 9.43 8.43 -12.94
N MET A 337 8.41 9.27 -12.79
CA MET A 337 7.35 9.42 -13.78
C MET A 337 7.80 10.18 -15.05
N LEU A 338 8.84 11.00 -14.99
CA LEU A 338 9.29 11.79 -16.15
C LEU A 338 9.61 10.96 -17.39
N PRO A 339 10.35 9.83 -17.34
CA PRO A 339 10.59 9.00 -18.51
C PRO A 339 9.31 8.42 -19.10
N LEU A 340 8.33 8.03 -18.28
CA LEU A 340 7.02 7.54 -18.74
C LEU A 340 6.23 8.65 -19.45
N LEU A 341 6.22 9.86 -18.92
CA LEU A 341 5.58 11.03 -19.56
C LEU A 341 6.28 11.40 -20.86
N ALA A 342 7.60 11.35 -20.91
CA ALA A 342 8.36 11.57 -22.13
C ALA A 342 8.03 10.52 -23.21
N LEU A 343 7.96 9.25 -22.83
CA LEU A 343 7.55 8.15 -23.71
C LEU A 343 6.13 8.36 -24.25
N LEU A 344 5.18 8.67 -23.37
CA LEU A 344 3.80 8.97 -23.73
C LEU A 344 3.71 10.14 -24.71
N SER A 345 4.43 11.23 -24.43
CA SER A 345 4.47 12.41 -25.30
C SER A 345 5.11 12.10 -26.66
N LEU A 346 6.13 11.22 -26.70
CA LEU A 346 6.75 10.75 -27.93
C LEU A 346 5.78 9.92 -28.77
N VAL A 347 5.05 9.01 -28.16
CA VAL A 347 4.01 8.19 -28.81
C VAL A 347 2.91 9.09 -29.38
N MET A 348 2.42 10.04 -28.60
CA MET A 348 1.43 11.02 -29.05
C MET A 348 1.92 11.83 -30.24
N THR A 349 3.16 12.34 -30.19
CA THR A 349 3.76 13.13 -31.24
C THR A 349 3.90 12.34 -32.55
N ARG A 350 4.37 11.08 -32.45
CA ARG A 350 4.49 10.18 -33.63
C ARG A 350 3.13 9.81 -34.20
N ALA A 351 2.14 9.59 -33.37
CA ALA A 351 0.78 9.21 -33.79
C ALA A 351 0.02 10.40 -34.44
N ALA A 352 0.18 11.59 -33.85
CA ALA A 352 -0.52 12.81 -34.31
C ALA A 352 0.08 13.43 -35.59
N LEU A 353 1.40 13.44 -35.75
CA LEU A 353 2.11 14.08 -36.81
C LEU A 353 2.59 13.11 -37.93
N ARG A 354 1.84 12.04 -38.20
CA ARG A 354 2.16 11.13 -39.32
C ARG A 354 2.05 11.89 -40.66
N PRO A 355 3.04 11.80 -41.58
CA PRO A 355 3.10 12.57 -42.80
C PRO A 355 1.87 12.38 -43.71
N LYS A 356 1.36 11.15 -43.81
CA LYS A 356 0.21 10.82 -44.67
C LYS A 356 -1.11 11.46 -44.21
N ALA A 357 -1.33 11.58 -42.92
CA ALA A 357 -2.56 12.17 -42.39
C ALA A 357 -2.65 13.65 -42.62
N LEU A 358 -1.53 14.38 -42.65
CA LEU A 358 -1.48 15.81 -42.88
C LEU A 358 -1.64 16.19 -44.37
N VAL A 359 -1.06 15.42 -45.30
CA VAL A 359 -1.19 15.66 -46.74
C VAL A 359 -2.61 15.36 -47.19
N GLN A 360 -3.24 14.31 -46.76
CA GLN A 360 -4.65 13.99 -47.07
C GLN A 360 -5.65 15.06 -46.58
N GLN A 361 -5.35 15.65 -45.41
CA GLN A 361 -6.20 16.71 -44.84
C GLN A 361 -6.01 18.08 -45.51
N LEU A 362 -4.84 18.34 -46.08
CA LEU A 362 -4.57 19.57 -46.87
C LEU A 362 -5.11 19.50 -48.29
N SER A 363 -5.25 18.30 -48.85
CA SER A 363 -5.76 18.09 -50.22
C SER A 363 -7.28 18.12 -50.32
N GLY A 364 -8.01 18.25 -49.20
CA GLY A 364 -9.47 18.32 -49.20
C GLY A 364 -10.17 17.07 -49.68
N ALA A 365 -9.48 15.93 -49.70
CA ALA A 365 -10.01 14.63 -50.05
C ALA A 365 -10.46 13.84 -48.79
#